data_be93b3d2ae2e0790fa4f457998ae212e
#
_entry.id   be93b3d2ae2e0790fa4f457998ae212e
#
_cell.length_a   1.000
_cell.length_b   1.000
_cell.length_c   1.000
_cell.angle_alpha   90.00
_cell.angle_beta   90.00
_cell.angle_gamma   90.00
#
_symmetry.space_group_name_H-M   'P 1'
#
loop_
_entity.id
_entity.type
_entity.pdbx_description
1 polymer ?
#
loop_
_entity_poly.entity_id
_entity_poly.type
_entity_poly.pdbx_seq_one_letter_code
_entity_poly.pdbx_strand_id
1 'polypeptide(L)'
;MKLILLLATLFSSAVLASAQDTAGEARAKADITALMNEQAKAWNSGDIDGFMRGYWNSEKLLFVSGDNVTRGWQPTLDRYKKSYDSRAKMGTLTFSGLEITLLSKDSAVVLGSWSLARDGDNPHGKFTLTFRKFREGWRIIIDHTS
;
A
#
# COMPACT_ATOMS: atom_id res chain seq x y z
N MET A 1 -44.26 -32.12 5.33
CA MET A 1 -44.12 -30.70 4.99
C MET A 1 -43.12 -29.89 5.84
N LYS A 2 -42.25 -30.55 6.65
CA LYS A 2 -41.24 -29.84 7.49
C LYS A 2 -39.78 -29.84 6.94
N LEU A 3 -39.50 -30.57 5.86
CA LEU A 3 -38.14 -30.71 5.32
C LEU A 3 -37.76 -29.66 4.30
N ILE A 4 -38.70 -28.97 3.66
CA ILE A 4 -38.44 -27.98 2.60
C ILE A 4 -38.05 -26.60 3.18
N LEU A 5 -38.42 -26.28 4.41
CA LEU A 5 -38.11 -24.98 5.05
C LEU A 5 -36.65 -24.87 5.52
N LEU A 6 -35.97 -26.00 5.78
CA LEU A 6 -34.58 -25.99 6.27
C LEU A 6 -33.56 -25.74 5.15
N LEU A 7 -33.85 -26.13 3.91
CA LEU A 7 -32.98 -25.92 2.75
C LEU A 7 -32.93 -24.47 2.26
N ALA A 8 -34.03 -23.73 2.38
CA ALA A 8 -34.12 -22.34 1.95
C ALA A 8 -33.35 -21.37 2.83
N THR A 9 -33.22 -21.66 4.13
CA THR A 9 -32.47 -20.83 5.08
C THR A 9 -30.94 -20.99 4.96
N LEU A 10 -30.45 -22.17 4.57
CA LEU A 10 -29.02 -22.42 4.33
C LEU A 10 -28.52 -21.74 3.03
N PHE A 11 -29.33 -21.67 2.00
CA PHE A 11 -28.97 -20.99 0.74
C PHE A 11 -28.91 -19.47 0.89
N SER A 12 -29.78 -18.88 1.70
CA SER A 12 -29.82 -17.44 1.97
C SER A 12 -28.60 -16.94 2.75
N SER A 13 -28.09 -17.73 3.71
CA SER A 13 -26.90 -17.37 4.50
C SER A 13 -25.60 -17.42 3.70
N ALA A 14 -25.45 -18.35 2.77
CA ALA A 14 -24.26 -18.47 1.93
C ALA A 14 -24.14 -17.31 0.91
N VAL A 15 -25.24 -16.85 0.34
CA VAL A 15 -25.25 -15.71 -0.59
C VAL A 15 -24.92 -14.40 0.13
N LEU A 16 -25.40 -14.21 1.37
CA LEU A 16 -25.10 -13.03 2.17
C LEU A 16 -23.63 -13.00 2.59
N ALA A 17 -23.03 -14.14 2.97
CA ALA A 17 -21.63 -14.22 3.33
C ALA A 17 -20.70 -13.89 2.15
N SER A 18 -20.97 -14.40 0.96
CA SER A 18 -20.17 -14.10 -0.25
C SER A 18 -20.26 -12.64 -0.67
N ALA A 19 -21.42 -12.00 -0.52
CA ALA A 19 -21.60 -10.58 -0.82
C ALA A 19 -20.86 -9.67 0.19
N GLN A 20 -20.79 -10.08 1.46
CA GLN A 20 -20.02 -9.36 2.48
C GLN A 20 -18.52 -9.48 2.26
N ASP A 21 -18.01 -10.64 1.84
CA ASP A 21 -16.60 -10.83 1.51
C ASP A 21 -16.17 -9.96 0.32
N THR A 22 -16.96 -9.91 -0.74
CA THR A 22 -16.67 -9.05 -1.92
C THR A 22 -16.72 -7.57 -1.59
N ALA A 23 -17.66 -7.11 -0.76
CA ALA A 23 -17.73 -5.73 -0.30
C ALA A 23 -16.55 -5.35 0.60
N GLY A 24 -16.12 -6.26 1.48
CA GLY A 24 -14.94 -6.11 2.33
C GLY A 24 -13.64 -6.00 1.52
N GLU A 25 -13.52 -6.83 0.48
CA GLU A 25 -12.39 -6.78 -0.45
C GLU A 25 -12.34 -5.46 -1.23
N ALA A 26 -13.47 -5.03 -1.80
CA ALA A 26 -13.55 -3.77 -2.53
C ALA A 26 -13.16 -2.58 -1.65
N ARG A 27 -13.62 -2.56 -0.39
CA ARG A 27 -13.26 -1.54 0.58
C ARG A 27 -11.76 -1.54 0.91
N ALA A 28 -11.17 -2.71 1.14
CA ALA A 28 -9.74 -2.83 1.43
C ALA A 28 -8.89 -2.30 0.26
N LYS A 29 -9.24 -2.63 -0.99
CA LYS A 29 -8.57 -2.10 -2.18
C LYS A 29 -8.71 -0.57 -2.29
N ALA A 30 -9.89 -0.03 -2.01
CA ALA A 30 -10.13 1.41 -1.99
C ALA A 30 -9.29 2.11 -0.91
N ASP A 31 -9.25 1.57 0.32
CA ASP A 31 -8.48 2.12 1.43
C ASP A 31 -6.97 2.13 1.12
N ILE A 32 -6.42 1.05 0.53
CA ILE A 32 -5.01 0.97 0.11
C ILE A 32 -4.72 1.98 -1.00
N THR A 33 -5.60 2.09 -2.01
CA THR A 33 -5.45 3.07 -3.09
C THR A 33 -5.47 4.49 -2.55
N ALA A 34 -6.36 4.80 -1.63
CA ALA A 34 -6.44 6.12 -0.98
C ALA A 34 -5.14 6.44 -0.22
N LEU A 35 -4.60 5.49 0.54
CA LEU A 35 -3.32 5.65 1.23
C LEU A 35 -2.18 5.97 0.27
N MET A 36 -2.06 5.25 -0.85
CA MET A 36 -1.03 5.49 -1.86
C MET A 36 -1.20 6.87 -2.52
N ASN A 37 -2.43 7.30 -2.77
CA ASN A 37 -2.71 8.64 -3.29
C ASN A 37 -2.28 9.74 -2.30
N GLU A 38 -2.54 9.56 -1.00
CA GLU A 38 -2.07 10.48 0.04
C GLU A 38 -0.53 10.50 0.14
N GLN A 39 0.14 9.36 -0.03
CA GLN A 39 1.61 9.31 -0.12
C GLN A 39 2.13 10.14 -1.31
N ALA A 40 1.58 9.94 -2.51
CA ALA A 40 1.97 10.70 -3.69
C ALA A 40 1.72 12.21 -3.50
N LYS A 41 0.59 12.59 -2.89
CA LYS A 41 0.25 13.97 -2.57
C LYS A 41 1.25 14.59 -1.58
N ALA A 42 1.58 13.89 -0.49
CA ALA A 42 2.57 14.33 0.50
C ALA A 42 3.95 14.52 -0.17
N TRP A 43 4.42 13.54 -0.95
CA TRP A 43 5.65 13.66 -1.72
C TRP A 43 5.66 14.89 -2.62
N ASN A 44 4.59 15.08 -3.40
CA ASN A 44 4.47 16.16 -4.37
C ASN A 44 4.37 17.56 -3.71
N SER A 45 4.03 17.61 -2.43
CA SER A 45 4.10 18.84 -1.61
C SER A 45 5.46 19.02 -0.89
N GLY A 46 6.40 18.07 -1.01
CA GLY A 46 7.68 18.11 -0.32
C GLY A 46 7.65 17.55 1.11
N ASP A 47 6.54 16.93 1.52
CA ASP A 47 6.35 16.37 2.86
C ASP A 47 6.77 14.90 2.89
N ILE A 48 8.09 14.66 3.11
CA ILE A 48 8.64 13.28 3.24
C ILE A 48 8.09 12.61 4.52
N ASP A 49 7.90 13.35 5.60
CA ASP A 49 7.32 12.79 6.83
C ASP A 49 5.87 12.35 6.58
N GLY A 50 5.11 13.12 5.81
CA GLY A 50 3.76 12.76 5.34
C GLY A 50 3.74 11.51 4.48
N PHE A 51 4.67 11.40 3.54
CA PHE A 51 4.86 10.22 2.71
C PHE A 51 5.12 8.97 3.57
N MET A 52 5.97 9.09 4.59
CA MET A 52 6.33 8.00 5.49
C MET A 52 5.18 7.57 6.44
N ARG A 53 4.09 8.34 6.56
CA ARG A 53 2.89 7.92 7.30
C ARG A 53 2.19 6.70 6.68
N GLY A 54 2.41 6.42 5.40
CA GLY A 54 1.94 5.21 4.73
C GLY A 54 2.65 3.94 5.19
N TYR A 55 3.83 4.07 5.79
CA TYR A 55 4.63 2.95 6.30
C TYR A 55 4.35 2.66 7.77
N TRP A 56 4.50 1.40 8.13
CA TRP A 56 4.40 0.94 9.52
C TRP A 56 5.54 1.54 10.36
N ASN A 57 5.18 2.35 11.35
CA ASN A 57 6.15 2.94 12.29
C ASN A 57 6.64 1.86 13.27
N SER A 58 7.64 1.10 12.84
CA SER A 58 8.21 -0.02 13.59
C SER A 58 9.66 -0.26 13.18
N GLU A 59 10.47 -0.79 14.09
CA GLU A 59 11.81 -1.29 13.81
C GLU A 59 11.80 -2.51 12.86
N LYS A 60 10.63 -3.14 12.67
CA LYS A 60 10.46 -4.32 11.82
C LYS A 60 10.09 -3.96 10.36
N LEU A 61 9.90 -2.69 10.03
CA LEU A 61 9.72 -2.26 8.65
C LEU A 61 10.93 -2.70 7.81
N LEU A 62 10.66 -3.21 6.62
CA LEU A 62 11.71 -3.55 5.64
C LEU A 62 11.57 -2.67 4.39
N PHE A 63 12.66 -2.03 4.00
CA PHE A 63 12.77 -1.32 2.73
C PHE A 63 13.94 -1.90 1.93
N VAL A 64 13.65 -2.49 0.78
CA VAL A 64 14.61 -3.16 -0.10
C VAL A 64 14.72 -2.37 -1.40
N SER A 65 15.94 -1.99 -1.77
CA SER A 65 16.22 -1.30 -3.04
C SER A 65 17.57 -1.74 -3.57
N GLY A 66 17.56 -2.39 -4.74
CA GLY A 66 18.74 -3.11 -5.23
C GLY A 66 19.22 -4.14 -4.22
N ASP A 67 20.51 -4.16 -3.92
CA ASP A 67 21.11 -5.07 -2.94
C ASP A 67 21.03 -4.56 -1.49
N ASN A 68 20.39 -3.40 -1.27
CA ASN A 68 20.34 -2.78 0.05
C ASN A 68 19.04 -3.08 0.77
N VAL A 69 19.14 -3.50 2.04
CA VAL A 69 18.00 -3.68 2.95
C VAL A 69 18.13 -2.69 4.11
N THR A 70 17.22 -1.72 4.16
CA THR A 70 17.05 -0.81 5.29
C THR A 70 16.01 -1.39 6.24
N ARG A 71 16.33 -1.46 7.53
CA ARG A 71 15.44 -2.00 8.57
C ARG A 71 15.00 -0.90 9.51
N GLY A 72 13.70 -0.82 9.74
CA GLY A 72 13.08 0.15 10.62
C GLY A 72 12.58 1.41 9.93
N TRP A 73 11.53 2.00 10.54
CA TRP A 73 10.88 3.19 10.01
C TRP A 73 11.78 4.43 10.02
N GLN A 74 12.46 4.68 11.16
CA GLN A 74 13.33 5.85 11.28
C GLN A 74 14.53 5.80 10.31
N PRO A 75 15.28 4.69 10.19
CA PRO A 75 16.34 4.57 9.19
C PRO A 75 15.84 4.73 7.74
N THR A 76 14.61 4.28 7.45
CA THR A 76 14.01 4.47 6.14
C THR A 76 13.69 5.95 5.89
N LEU A 77 13.11 6.66 6.85
CA LEU A 77 12.89 8.11 6.78
C LEU A 77 14.19 8.88 6.56
N ASP A 78 15.23 8.56 7.33
CA ASP A 78 16.54 9.22 7.25
C ASP A 78 17.17 9.02 5.86
N ARG A 79 17.02 7.81 5.30
CA ARG A 79 17.44 7.49 3.93
C ARG A 79 16.70 8.36 2.90
N TYR A 80 15.38 8.49 3.02
CA TYR A 80 14.59 9.33 2.12
C TYR A 80 15.02 10.80 2.22
N LYS A 81 15.14 11.35 3.43
CA LYS A 81 15.57 12.75 3.64
C LYS A 81 16.99 13.02 3.09
N LYS A 82 17.90 12.05 3.21
CA LYS A 82 19.25 12.16 2.66
C LYS A 82 19.28 12.09 1.13
N SER A 83 18.48 11.20 0.53
CA SER A 83 18.48 10.98 -0.92
C SER A 83 17.69 12.05 -1.68
N TYR A 84 16.68 12.63 -1.04
CA TYR A 84 15.73 13.58 -1.63
C TYR A 84 15.70 14.90 -0.83
N ASP A 85 16.88 15.49 -0.64
CA ASP A 85 17.12 16.66 0.19
C ASP A 85 16.61 17.99 -0.40
N SER A 86 16.06 17.96 -1.61
CA SER A 86 15.52 19.14 -2.30
C SER A 86 14.33 18.78 -3.20
N ARG A 87 13.49 19.79 -3.50
CA ARG A 87 12.38 19.61 -4.44
C ARG A 87 12.84 19.15 -5.82
N ALA A 88 13.99 19.63 -6.28
CA ALA A 88 14.58 19.21 -7.56
C ALA A 88 14.88 17.70 -7.58
N LYS A 89 15.43 17.15 -6.48
CA LYS A 89 15.69 15.72 -6.36
C LYS A 89 14.40 14.90 -6.15
N MET A 90 13.41 15.44 -5.46
CA MET A 90 12.13 14.76 -5.27
C MET A 90 11.36 14.64 -6.59
N GLY A 91 11.30 15.70 -7.38
CA GLY A 91 10.47 15.74 -8.58
C GLY A 91 8.98 15.56 -8.27
N THR A 92 8.22 15.16 -9.28
CA THR A 92 6.79 14.81 -9.14
C THR A 92 6.62 13.31 -9.20
N LEU A 93 6.15 12.71 -8.10
CA LEU A 93 5.89 11.27 -7.98
C LEU A 93 4.55 10.91 -8.61
N THR A 94 4.57 9.87 -9.42
CA THR A 94 3.37 9.20 -9.93
C THR A 94 3.47 7.70 -9.68
N PHE A 95 2.43 7.12 -9.08
CA PHE A 95 2.20 5.68 -9.05
C PHE A 95 1.28 5.28 -10.20
N SER A 96 1.55 4.15 -10.84
CA SER A 96 0.74 3.65 -11.95
C SER A 96 0.71 2.13 -12.00
N GLY A 97 -0.29 1.57 -12.72
CA GLY A 97 -0.43 0.13 -12.90
C GLY A 97 -0.58 -0.62 -11.58
N LEU A 98 -1.36 -0.10 -10.64
CA LEU A 98 -1.56 -0.71 -9.33
C LEU A 98 -2.39 -1.98 -9.45
N GLU A 99 -1.82 -3.11 -9.08
CA GLU A 99 -2.50 -4.39 -8.94
C GLU A 99 -2.52 -4.79 -7.46
N ILE A 100 -3.72 -4.75 -6.85
CA ILE A 100 -3.90 -5.02 -5.42
C ILE A 100 -4.49 -6.40 -5.25
N THR A 101 -3.74 -7.30 -4.62
CA THR A 101 -4.16 -8.67 -4.27
C THR A 101 -4.29 -8.78 -2.76
N LEU A 102 -5.50 -9.06 -2.26
CA LEU A 102 -5.70 -9.40 -0.86
C LEU A 102 -5.26 -10.83 -0.61
N LEU A 103 -4.43 -11.04 0.39
CA LEU A 103 -3.99 -12.36 0.87
C LEU A 103 -4.89 -12.85 2.01
N SER A 104 -5.47 -11.90 2.76
CA SER A 104 -6.44 -12.14 3.83
C SER A 104 -7.21 -10.82 4.10
N LYS A 105 -8.10 -10.82 5.08
CA LYS A 105 -8.83 -9.61 5.52
C LYS A 105 -7.93 -8.47 6.05
N ASP A 106 -6.69 -8.78 6.41
CA ASP A 106 -5.74 -7.85 7.03
C ASP A 106 -4.35 -7.85 6.38
N SER A 107 -4.20 -8.51 5.23
CA SER A 107 -2.93 -8.61 4.51
C SER A 107 -3.15 -8.47 3.00
N ALA A 108 -2.30 -7.70 2.32
CA ALA A 108 -2.35 -7.49 0.89
C ALA A 108 -0.96 -7.31 0.28
N VAL A 109 -0.85 -7.60 -1.01
CA VAL A 109 0.31 -7.28 -1.84
C VAL A 109 -0.13 -6.32 -2.94
N VAL A 110 0.67 -5.30 -3.19
CA VAL A 110 0.48 -4.34 -4.29
C VAL A 110 1.68 -4.39 -5.21
N LEU A 111 1.47 -4.76 -6.45
CA LEU A 111 2.42 -4.57 -7.55
C LEU A 111 2.10 -3.25 -8.23
N GLY A 112 3.14 -2.48 -8.60
CA GLY A 112 2.95 -1.22 -9.30
C GLY A 112 4.24 -0.66 -9.88
N SER A 113 4.11 0.54 -10.43
CA SER A 113 5.23 1.32 -10.96
C SER A 113 5.28 2.67 -10.28
N TRP A 114 6.48 3.19 -10.09
CA TRP A 114 6.74 4.56 -9.67
C TRP A 114 7.52 5.31 -10.74
N SER A 115 7.32 6.60 -10.82
CA SER A 115 8.14 7.50 -11.64
C SER A 115 8.26 8.85 -10.95
N LEU A 116 9.43 9.49 -11.13
CA LEU A 116 9.68 10.86 -10.70
C LEU A 116 9.94 11.72 -11.94
N ALA A 117 9.09 12.71 -12.19
CA ALA A 117 9.35 13.71 -13.22
C ALA A 117 10.24 14.80 -12.62
N ARG A 118 11.44 14.99 -13.18
CA ARG A 118 12.45 15.98 -12.78
C ARG A 118 12.96 16.75 -13.99
N ASP A 119 13.58 17.90 -13.74
CA ASP A 119 14.34 18.61 -14.76
C ASP A 119 15.64 17.83 -15.05
N GLY A 120 15.74 17.22 -16.24
CA GLY A 120 16.93 16.53 -16.71
C GLY A 120 16.93 15.01 -16.61
N ASP A 121 16.14 14.40 -15.72
CA ASP A 121 15.96 12.95 -15.67
C ASP A 121 14.54 12.55 -15.23
N ASN A 122 14.17 11.31 -15.56
CA ASN A 122 12.88 10.75 -15.17
C ASN A 122 13.09 9.33 -14.61
N PRO A 123 13.67 9.18 -13.40
CA PRO A 123 13.85 7.87 -12.81
C PRO A 123 12.50 7.21 -12.56
N HIS A 124 12.46 5.91 -12.80
CA HIS A 124 11.27 5.09 -12.65
C HIS A 124 11.63 3.65 -12.35
N GLY A 125 10.67 2.89 -11.87
CA GLY A 125 10.88 1.49 -11.58
C GLY A 125 9.59 0.79 -11.18
N LYS A 126 9.76 -0.43 -10.70
CA LYS A 126 8.69 -1.27 -10.17
C LYS A 126 8.79 -1.37 -8.66
N PHE A 127 7.68 -1.69 -8.04
CA PHE A 127 7.65 -2.06 -6.63
C PHE A 127 6.69 -3.21 -6.38
N THR A 128 6.99 -3.95 -5.33
CA THR A 128 6.07 -4.87 -4.67
C THR A 128 5.98 -4.46 -3.21
N LEU A 129 4.81 -4.01 -2.80
CA LEU A 129 4.55 -3.59 -1.43
C LEU A 129 3.72 -4.65 -0.71
N THR A 130 4.14 -5.02 0.51
CA THR A 130 3.30 -5.83 1.39
C THR A 130 2.63 -4.91 2.41
N PHE A 131 1.31 -4.98 2.45
CA PHE A 131 0.48 -4.22 3.37
C PHE A 131 -0.06 -5.10 4.48
N ARG A 132 -0.19 -4.52 5.67
CA ARG A 132 -0.92 -5.07 6.80
C ARG A 132 -1.92 -4.06 7.32
N LYS A 133 -3.11 -4.56 7.69
CA LYS A 133 -4.14 -3.75 8.34
C LYS A 133 -3.94 -3.79 9.86
N PHE A 134 -3.80 -2.63 10.44
CA PHE A 134 -3.75 -2.38 11.89
C PHE A 134 -5.04 -1.69 12.34
N ARG A 135 -5.15 -1.40 13.63
CA ARG A 135 -6.29 -0.64 14.17
C ARG A 135 -6.40 0.75 13.54
N GLU A 136 -5.26 1.36 13.22
CA GLU A 136 -5.13 2.70 12.61
C GLU A 136 -5.25 2.67 11.07
N GLY A 137 -5.55 1.51 10.46
CA GLY A 137 -5.67 1.31 9.02
C GLY A 137 -4.51 0.52 8.40
N TRP A 138 -4.49 0.52 7.07
CA TRP A 138 -3.45 -0.18 6.30
C TRP A 138 -2.09 0.52 6.41
N ARG A 139 -1.01 -0.26 6.46
CA ARG A 139 0.37 0.25 6.42
C ARG A 139 1.26 -0.69 5.61
N ILE A 140 2.23 -0.11 4.90
CA ILE A 140 3.31 -0.84 4.24
C ILE A 140 4.25 -1.40 5.30
N ILE A 141 4.45 -2.72 5.31
CA ILE A 141 5.36 -3.42 6.23
C ILE A 141 6.62 -3.91 5.52
N ILE A 142 6.55 -4.13 4.21
CA ILE A 142 7.70 -4.43 3.34
C ILE A 142 7.53 -3.62 2.05
N ASP A 143 8.58 -2.92 1.66
CA ASP A 143 8.72 -2.26 0.36
C ASP A 143 9.92 -2.87 -0.37
N HIS A 144 9.67 -3.45 -1.52
CA HIS A 144 10.73 -3.90 -2.43
C HIS A 144 10.59 -3.12 -3.74
N THR A 145 11.53 -2.23 -3.97
CA THR A 145 11.53 -1.30 -5.11
C THR A 145 12.82 -1.42 -5.92
N SER A 146 12.71 -1.24 -7.24
CA SER A 146 13.82 -1.28 -8.19
C SER A 146 13.88 -0.01 -9.02
#